data_0ef3b2ea2a104baa9f332e4b5c7355ff
#
_entry.id   0ef3b2ea2a104baa9f332e4b5c7355ff
#
_cell.length_a   1.000
_cell.length_b   1.000
_cell.length_c   1.000
_cell.angle_alpha   90.00
_cell.angle_beta   90.00
_cell.angle_gamma   90.00
#
_symmetry.space_group_name_H-M   'P 1'
#
loop_
_entity.id
_entity.type
_entity.pdbx_description
1 polymer ?
#
loop_
_entity_poly.entity_id
_entity_poly.type
_entity_poly.pdbx_seq_one_letter_code
_entity_poly.pdbx_strand_id
1 'polypeptide(L)'
;MSRNVLSRRQRTLNTTPCRATPAARLSRRHRSASSGGDVDQVGALLQLCVDRHYVSPGQTNTELFQCGTSCIYGPLGTELRRNLLEQWWHSVTRSTAQVFGINTLSSSEDTATGGRGRLRMVESDCLRRVLEQTELSREQLVQKVQALIQRSPSPRTNFLQGALEQFVPSLELVNRKLPFGLAESGLCFQPSGGSGCPAEVTQTSLVWFCSPRTSSQWLDHWARQRLKWWRKFALSPSDFSSSDVPVEELEGAASRGVKIIYSFPWGQEPLETLWSRGHAELLQTHKGVRSKLQCRSDGRKSVPHVVSVTGNMDRGVMAFLSNSLQQLKKEDGKQKLLRRKVLKLHPVLAPVKVALDIGRGATMELRQVCDGLLQEFMEAKISAWPGYLETLPTSMEELNAKYDEMGVLFTVVVGENTLESGLLQVRSRDTTVRETKHISEIKNFLSRYISAADNI
;
A
#
# COMPACT_ATOMS: atom_id res chain seq x y z
N MET A 1 -28.96 40.98 -49.83
CA MET A 1 -29.68 39.96 -50.62
C MET A 1 -28.76 38.76 -50.84
N SER A 2 -29.25 37.58 -50.66
CA SER A 2 -28.73 36.23 -50.97
C SER A 2 -27.84 35.61 -49.93
N ARG A 3 -28.50 34.72 -49.20
CA ARG A 3 -27.97 33.64 -48.33
C ARG A 3 -27.31 32.58 -49.19
N ASN A 4 -26.16 32.05 -48.73
CA ASN A 4 -25.69 30.72 -49.14
C ASN A 4 -25.44 29.86 -47.93
N VAL A 5 -26.24 28.82 -47.83
CA VAL A 5 -26.19 27.73 -46.86
C VAL A 5 -25.17 26.71 -47.32
N LEU A 6 -24.14 26.45 -46.54
CA LEU A 6 -23.21 25.32 -46.76
C LEU A 6 -23.57 24.18 -45.78
N SER A 7 -24.13 23.13 -46.32
CA SER A 7 -24.43 21.87 -45.65
C SER A 7 -23.16 21.11 -45.31
N ARG A 8 -22.90 20.87 -44.02
CA ARG A 8 -21.89 19.93 -43.57
C ARG A 8 -22.40 18.50 -43.69
N ARG A 9 -21.86 17.74 -44.60
CA ARG A 9 -22.00 16.27 -44.64
C ARG A 9 -21.17 15.66 -43.50
N GLN A 10 -21.85 15.08 -42.55
CA GLN A 10 -21.24 14.15 -41.59
C GLN A 10 -20.93 12.85 -42.31
N ARG A 11 -19.65 12.48 -42.40
CA ARG A 11 -19.24 11.10 -42.78
C ARG A 11 -19.24 10.27 -41.50
N THR A 12 -20.16 9.36 -41.39
CA THR A 12 -20.16 8.25 -40.45
C THR A 12 -19.04 7.29 -40.82
N LEU A 13 -18.03 7.18 -39.96
CA LEU A 13 -17.02 6.12 -40.05
C LEU A 13 -17.61 4.84 -39.45
N ASN A 14 -17.92 3.89 -40.34
CA ASN A 14 -18.20 2.51 -39.97
C ASN A 14 -16.95 1.86 -39.40
N THR A 15 -16.90 1.66 -38.08
CA THR A 15 -15.90 0.81 -37.45
C THR A 15 -16.41 -0.62 -37.43
N THR A 16 -15.80 -1.44 -38.27
CA THR A 16 -15.95 -2.90 -38.28
C THR A 16 -15.34 -3.46 -36.98
N PRO A 17 -16.00 -4.36 -36.22
CA PRO A 17 -15.40 -4.95 -35.04
C PRO A 17 -14.30 -5.93 -35.40
N CYS A 18 -13.08 -5.68 -34.93
CA CYS A 18 -12.00 -6.65 -34.98
C CYS A 18 -12.39 -7.93 -34.22
N ARG A 19 -12.40 -9.05 -34.92
CA ARG A 19 -12.50 -10.38 -34.32
C ARG A 19 -11.33 -10.62 -33.36
N ALA A 20 -11.64 -10.75 -32.07
CA ALA A 20 -10.71 -11.24 -31.07
C ALA A 20 -10.39 -12.71 -31.33
N THR A 21 -9.12 -13.01 -31.46
CA THR A 21 -8.56 -14.36 -31.38
C THR A 21 -8.72 -14.93 -29.97
N PRO A 22 -9.06 -16.21 -29.82
CA PRO A 22 -9.26 -16.80 -28.50
C PRO A 22 -7.90 -17.17 -27.87
N ALA A 23 -7.40 -16.32 -26.98
CA ALA A 23 -6.32 -16.70 -26.08
C ALA A 23 -6.82 -16.59 -24.64
N ALA A 24 -6.69 -17.72 -23.91
CA ALA A 24 -6.91 -17.88 -22.50
C ALA A 24 -8.36 -17.80 -21.98
N ARG A 25 -9.14 -18.85 -22.26
CA ARG A 25 -10.16 -19.33 -21.32
C ARG A 25 -9.44 -19.93 -20.10
N LEU A 26 -9.06 -19.12 -19.15
CA LEU A 26 -8.70 -19.59 -17.81
C LEU A 26 -9.79 -19.18 -16.83
N SER A 27 -10.46 -20.23 -16.34
CA SER A 27 -11.14 -20.28 -15.05
C SER A 27 -12.25 -19.27 -14.75
N ARG A 28 -13.35 -19.31 -15.54
CA ARG A 28 -14.68 -18.95 -15.04
C ARG A 28 -15.36 -20.20 -14.46
N ARG A 29 -14.90 -20.69 -13.31
CA ARG A 29 -15.70 -21.60 -12.47
C ARG A 29 -15.49 -21.19 -11.01
N HIS A 30 -16.57 -20.79 -10.41
CA HIS A 30 -16.94 -20.30 -9.10
C HIS A 30 -17.20 -18.78 -9.03
N ARG A 31 -18.16 -18.31 -9.85
CA ARG A 31 -19.07 -17.29 -9.35
C ARG A 31 -20.18 -18.05 -8.62
N SER A 32 -19.97 -18.38 -7.35
CA SER A 32 -21.08 -18.49 -6.42
C SER A 32 -21.80 -17.14 -6.44
N ALA A 33 -23.11 -17.17 -6.59
CA ALA A 33 -23.96 -16.00 -6.52
C ALA A 33 -23.61 -15.21 -5.23
N SER A 34 -22.85 -14.11 -5.36
CA SER A 34 -22.67 -13.15 -4.29
C SER A 34 -24.05 -12.54 -4.05
N SER A 35 -24.57 -12.76 -2.85
CA SER A 35 -25.81 -12.15 -2.38
C SER A 35 -25.70 -10.62 -2.55
N GLY A 36 -26.79 -9.94 -2.89
CA GLY A 36 -26.80 -8.47 -3.12
C GLY A 36 -26.26 -7.62 -1.95
N GLY A 37 -25.88 -8.23 -0.81
CA GLY A 37 -25.26 -7.61 0.33
C GLY A 37 -23.77 -7.26 0.13
N ASP A 38 -23.01 -8.02 -0.67
CA ASP A 38 -21.57 -7.82 -0.80
C ASP A 38 -21.21 -6.63 -1.71
N VAL A 39 -22.00 -6.40 -2.75
CA VAL A 39 -21.83 -5.23 -3.66
C VAL A 39 -22.12 -3.92 -2.93
N ASP A 40 -23.08 -3.92 -2.01
CA ASP A 40 -23.44 -2.77 -1.19
C ASP A 40 -22.32 -2.43 -0.18
N GLN A 41 -21.60 -3.43 0.33
CA GLN A 41 -20.49 -3.20 1.27
C GLN A 41 -19.27 -2.54 0.61
N VAL A 42 -18.92 -2.93 -0.61
CA VAL A 42 -17.78 -2.34 -1.36
C VAL A 42 -18.07 -0.88 -1.70
N GLY A 43 -19.28 -0.60 -2.20
CA GLY A 43 -19.72 0.78 -2.47
C GLY A 43 -19.71 1.65 -1.21
N ALA A 44 -20.21 1.10 -0.10
CA ALA A 44 -20.25 1.81 1.19
C ALA A 44 -18.84 2.08 1.75
N LEU A 45 -17.89 1.16 1.56
CA LEU A 45 -16.49 1.34 1.95
C LEU A 45 -15.83 2.42 1.09
N LEU A 46 -15.98 2.33 -0.23
CA LEU A 46 -15.41 3.32 -1.16
C LEU A 46 -15.94 4.72 -0.88
N GLN A 47 -17.26 4.85 -0.68
CA GLN A 47 -17.89 6.14 -0.35
C GLN A 47 -17.32 6.71 0.95
N LEU A 48 -17.18 5.90 2.00
CA LEU A 48 -16.57 6.34 3.26
C LEU A 48 -15.11 6.78 3.04
N CYS A 49 -14.34 6.03 2.24
CA CYS A 49 -12.95 6.37 1.95
C CYS A 49 -12.82 7.72 1.20
N VAL A 50 -13.76 8.03 0.30
CA VAL A 50 -13.82 9.31 -0.39
C VAL A 50 -14.28 10.42 0.56
N ASP A 51 -15.37 10.24 1.30
CA ASP A 51 -15.94 11.23 2.21
C ASP A 51 -14.97 11.61 3.35
N ARG A 52 -14.14 10.67 3.76
CA ARG A 52 -13.16 10.87 4.85
C ARG A 52 -11.72 11.04 4.35
N HIS A 53 -11.52 11.37 3.08
CA HIS A 53 -10.22 11.71 2.48
C HIS A 53 -9.14 10.61 2.62
N TYR A 54 -9.54 9.34 2.64
CA TYR A 54 -8.63 8.22 2.47
C TYR A 54 -8.24 8.04 1.02
N VAL A 55 -9.19 8.23 0.11
CA VAL A 55 -9.01 8.13 -1.33
C VAL A 55 -9.50 9.43 -1.98
N SER A 56 -8.86 9.86 -3.07
CA SER A 56 -9.25 11.05 -3.81
C SER A 56 -10.60 10.87 -4.48
N PRO A 57 -11.46 11.93 -4.52
CA PRO A 57 -12.77 11.87 -5.18
C PRO A 57 -12.74 11.47 -6.66
N GLY A 58 -11.63 11.70 -7.35
CA GLY A 58 -11.45 11.28 -8.75
C GLY A 58 -11.34 9.77 -8.95
N GLN A 59 -11.19 8.99 -7.88
CA GLN A 59 -11.12 7.52 -7.90
C GLN A 59 -12.42 6.85 -7.44
N THR A 60 -13.53 7.25 -8.00
CA THR A 60 -14.85 6.66 -7.69
C THR A 60 -15.11 5.32 -8.38
N ASN A 61 -14.18 4.87 -9.27
CA ASN A 61 -14.30 3.58 -9.95
C ASN A 61 -13.94 2.44 -8.99
N THR A 62 -14.93 1.61 -8.66
CA THR A 62 -14.77 0.42 -7.80
C THR A 62 -13.77 -0.59 -8.35
N GLU A 63 -13.59 -0.70 -9.68
CA GLU A 63 -12.62 -1.61 -10.28
C GLU A 63 -11.18 -1.19 -9.97
N LEU A 64 -10.85 0.11 -10.07
CA LEU A 64 -9.53 0.62 -9.70
C LEU A 64 -9.24 0.44 -8.21
N PHE A 65 -10.25 0.67 -7.37
CA PHE A 65 -10.16 0.44 -5.93
C PHE A 65 -9.88 -1.04 -5.62
N GLN A 66 -10.57 -1.96 -6.29
CA GLN A 66 -10.39 -3.40 -6.13
C GLN A 66 -9.03 -3.90 -6.63
N CYS A 67 -8.49 -3.32 -7.69
CA CYS A 67 -7.18 -3.70 -8.23
C CYS A 67 -6.01 -3.41 -7.28
N GLY A 68 -6.15 -2.43 -6.36
CA GLY A 68 -5.06 -2.01 -5.45
C GLY A 68 -3.83 -1.49 -6.21
N THR A 69 -4.07 -0.80 -7.34
CA THR A 69 -3.04 -0.21 -8.20
C THR A 69 -3.44 1.20 -8.58
N SER A 70 -2.47 2.08 -8.81
CA SER A 70 -2.68 3.48 -9.20
C SER A 70 -3.65 4.22 -8.26
N CYS A 71 -3.56 3.96 -6.97
CA CYS A 71 -4.45 4.53 -5.97
C CYS A 71 -4.03 5.96 -5.66
N ILE A 72 -4.93 6.92 -5.86
CA ILE A 72 -4.71 8.31 -5.48
C ILE A 72 -5.26 8.51 -4.07
N TYR A 73 -4.35 8.62 -3.11
CA TYR A 73 -4.70 8.80 -1.71
C TYR A 73 -5.02 10.26 -1.39
N GLY A 74 -6.02 10.45 -0.54
CA GLY A 74 -6.20 11.68 0.20
C GLY A 74 -5.28 11.77 1.42
N PRO A 75 -5.36 12.83 2.23
CA PRO A 75 -4.48 13.03 3.39
C PRO A 75 -4.47 11.87 4.38
N LEU A 76 -5.64 11.36 4.79
CA LEU A 76 -5.71 10.25 5.75
C LEU A 76 -5.21 8.93 5.15
N GLY A 77 -5.47 8.68 3.86
CA GLY A 77 -4.95 7.49 3.18
C GLY A 77 -3.43 7.51 3.04
N THR A 78 -2.86 8.68 2.77
CA THR A 78 -1.41 8.88 2.70
C THR A 78 -0.74 8.56 4.03
N GLU A 79 -1.28 9.07 5.14
CA GLU A 79 -0.74 8.78 6.48
C GLU A 79 -0.94 7.31 6.87
N LEU A 80 -2.07 6.70 6.55
CA LEU A 80 -2.28 5.26 6.78
C LEU A 80 -1.23 4.41 6.02
N ARG A 81 -1.00 4.73 4.73
CA ARG A 81 0.02 4.05 3.92
C ARG A 81 1.43 4.24 4.49
N ARG A 82 1.76 5.46 4.92
CA ARG A 82 3.05 5.78 5.54
C ARG A 82 3.25 4.98 6.82
N ASN A 83 2.26 4.96 7.72
CA ASN A 83 2.31 4.19 8.96
C ASN A 83 2.49 2.69 8.67
N LEU A 84 1.77 2.15 7.68
CA LEU A 84 1.90 0.75 7.28
C LEU A 84 3.30 0.42 6.73
N LEU A 85 3.86 1.28 5.88
CA LEU A 85 5.23 1.14 5.35
C LEU A 85 6.28 1.20 6.46
N GLU A 86 6.13 2.11 7.41
CA GLU A 86 7.03 2.23 8.56
C GLU A 86 7.00 0.97 9.43
N GLN A 87 5.81 0.44 9.72
CA GLN A 87 5.66 -0.82 10.45
C GLN A 87 6.25 -2.00 9.68
N TRP A 88 6.07 -2.05 8.34
CA TRP A 88 6.70 -3.08 7.52
C TRP A 88 8.23 -2.99 7.61
N TRP A 89 8.78 -1.79 7.42
CA TRP A 89 10.21 -1.52 7.48
C TRP A 89 10.82 -1.95 8.82
N HIS A 90 10.19 -1.56 9.92
CA HIS A 90 10.62 -1.95 11.26
C HIS A 90 10.59 -3.46 11.45
N SER A 91 9.56 -4.14 10.94
CA SER A 91 9.41 -5.58 11.08
C SER A 91 10.50 -6.39 10.40
N VAL A 92 11.09 -5.89 9.31
CA VAL A 92 12.12 -6.60 8.55
C VAL A 92 13.54 -6.17 8.93
N THR A 93 13.76 -4.87 9.26
CA THR A 93 15.11 -4.34 9.51
C THR A 93 15.52 -4.34 10.97
N ARG A 94 14.56 -4.21 11.91
CA ARG A 94 14.86 -4.13 13.35
C ARG A 94 14.62 -5.43 14.10
N SER A 95 13.69 -6.24 13.64
CA SER A 95 13.36 -7.52 14.30
C SER A 95 14.31 -8.65 13.91
N THR A 96 15.06 -8.50 12.82
CA THR A 96 15.99 -9.51 12.31
C THR A 96 17.39 -8.90 12.20
N ALA A 97 18.32 -9.35 13.03
CA ALA A 97 19.72 -9.00 12.88
C ALA A 97 20.20 -9.45 11.50
N GLN A 98 20.85 -8.55 10.72
CA GLN A 98 21.40 -8.81 9.38
C GLN A 98 20.43 -8.57 8.20
N VAL A 99 19.41 -7.72 8.35
CA VAL A 99 18.72 -7.12 7.21
C VAL A 99 19.15 -5.66 7.07
N PHE A 100 19.63 -5.32 5.88
CA PHE A 100 20.09 -3.96 5.55
C PHE A 100 19.15 -3.31 4.55
N GLY A 101 18.85 -2.04 4.78
CA GLY A 101 18.12 -1.23 3.82
C GLY A 101 18.99 -0.86 2.64
N ILE A 102 18.46 -0.96 1.43
CA ILE A 102 19.08 -0.47 0.21
C ILE A 102 18.14 0.49 -0.52
N ASN A 103 18.71 1.26 -1.44
CA ASN A 103 17.95 2.09 -2.36
C ASN A 103 18.54 1.93 -3.76
N THR A 104 17.72 1.49 -4.70
CA THR A 104 18.13 1.24 -6.09
C THR A 104 17.44 2.21 -7.04
N LEU A 105 17.97 2.37 -8.24
CA LEU A 105 17.39 3.29 -9.22
C LEU A 105 15.99 2.84 -9.65
N SER A 106 15.09 3.79 -9.88
CA SER A 106 13.74 3.55 -10.37
C SER A 106 13.66 3.13 -11.85
N SER A 107 14.78 3.16 -12.54
CA SER A 107 14.92 2.69 -13.92
C SER A 107 16.21 1.91 -14.09
N SER A 108 16.18 0.88 -14.90
CA SER A 108 17.36 0.09 -15.28
C SER A 108 17.64 0.22 -16.77
N GLU A 109 18.93 0.20 -17.11
CA GLU A 109 19.40 0.11 -18.52
C GLU A 109 19.33 -1.33 -19.05
N ASP A 110 18.43 -2.15 -18.54
CA ASP A 110 18.35 -3.57 -18.88
C ASP A 110 18.26 -3.80 -20.37
N THR A 111 19.39 -4.10 -20.98
CA THR A 111 19.52 -4.49 -22.39
C THR A 111 19.17 -5.97 -22.62
N ALA A 112 18.85 -6.70 -21.59
CA ALA A 112 18.64 -8.13 -21.65
C ALA A 112 17.22 -8.50 -22.08
N THR A 113 17.14 -9.14 -23.20
CA THR A 113 16.09 -10.01 -23.77
C THR A 113 14.70 -9.43 -23.96
N GLY A 114 14.36 -9.18 -25.22
CA GLY A 114 13.09 -8.69 -25.75
C GLY A 114 11.85 -9.50 -25.37
N GLY A 115 11.32 -9.28 -24.17
CA GLY A 115 9.98 -9.74 -23.82
C GLY A 115 8.92 -8.76 -24.32
N ARG A 116 7.88 -9.27 -24.99
CA ARG A 116 6.69 -8.48 -25.35
C ARG A 116 6.04 -7.93 -24.07
N GLY A 117 5.69 -6.63 -24.08
CA GLY A 117 4.94 -5.97 -22.99
C GLY A 117 5.78 -5.25 -21.93
N ARG A 118 7.07 -5.03 -22.14
CA ARG A 118 7.89 -4.22 -21.25
C ARG A 118 7.63 -2.73 -21.46
N LEU A 119 7.53 -2.01 -20.34
CA LEU A 119 7.48 -0.54 -20.35
C LEU A 119 8.87 0.03 -20.69
N ARG A 120 8.91 1.12 -21.45
CA ARG A 120 10.12 1.88 -21.74
C ARG A 120 9.83 3.37 -21.58
N MET A 121 10.75 4.08 -20.96
CA MET A 121 10.68 5.54 -20.84
C MET A 121 11.44 6.16 -21.99
N VAL A 122 10.72 6.78 -22.92
CA VAL A 122 11.28 7.46 -24.08
C VAL A 122 11.07 8.96 -23.89
N GLU A 123 12.12 9.74 -24.04
CA GLU A 123 12.03 11.21 -24.04
C GLU A 123 11.26 11.67 -25.28
N SER A 124 10.18 12.44 -25.07
CA SER A 124 9.28 12.85 -26.15
C SER A 124 9.98 13.63 -27.25
N ASP A 125 10.96 14.48 -26.90
CA ASP A 125 11.73 15.26 -27.88
C ASP A 125 12.70 14.41 -28.70
N CYS A 126 13.25 13.34 -28.13
CA CYS A 126 14.04 12.37 -28.88
C CYS A 126 13.17 11.61 -29.88
N LEU A 127 11.96 11.20 -29.46
CA LEU A 127 11.01 10.54 -30.37
C LEU A 127 10.55 11.49 -31.48
N ARG A 128 10.22 12.75 -31.15
CA ARG A 128 9.81 13.77 -32.11
C ARG A 128 10.90 14.00 -33.18
N ARG A 129 12.15 14.22 -32.76
CA ARG A 129 13.28 14.38 -33.68
C ARG A 129 13.47 13.21 -34.64
N VAL A 130 13.19 11.99 -34.21
CA VAL A 130 13.24 10.82 -35.10
C VAL A 130 12.09 10.83 -36.07
N LEU A 131 10.87 11.20 -35.63
CA LEU A 131 9.67 11.24 -36.48
C LEU A 131 9.66 12.38 -37.50
N GLU A 132 10.33 13.51 -37.22
CA GLU A 132 10.46 14.70 -38.10
C GLU A 132 11.47 14.48 -39.21
N GLN A 133 12.23 13.40 -39.24
CA GLN A 133 13.17 13.09 -40.32
C GLN A 133 12.43 12.63 -41.58
N THR A 134 12.04 13.58 -42.42
CA THR A 134 11.24 13.35 -43.65
C THR A 134 11.98 12.60 -44.76
N GLU A 135 13.33 12.57 -44.70
CA GLU A 135 14.19 11.94 -45.70
C GLU A 135 14.30 10.40 -45.54
N LEU A 136 13.76 9.85 -44.45
CA LEU A 136 13.87 8.41 -44.13
C LEU A 136 12.76 7.61 -44.79
N SER A 137 13.10 6.43 -45.32
CA SER A 137 12.11 5.47 -45.70
C SER A 137 11.33 4.96 -44.48
N ARG A 138 10.11 4.49 -44.66
CA ARG A 138 9.28 3.89 -43.60
C ARG A 138 10.02 2.82 -42.81
N GLU A 139 10.81 1.99 -43.46
CA GLU A 139 11.58 0.91 -42.82
C GLU A 139 12.71 1.46 -41.96
N GLN A 140 13.46 2.48 -42.47
CA GLN A 140 14.50 3.14 -41.72
C GLN A 140 13.94 3.89 -40.49
N LEU A 141 12.77 4.51 -40.63
CA LEU A 141 12.08 5.16 -39.53
C LEU A 141 11.71 4.15 -38.44
N VAL A 142 11.11 3.02 -38.81
CA VAL A 142 10.77 1.93 -37.89
C VAL A 142 12.01 1.40 -37.17
N GLN A 143 13.12 1.18 -37.88
CA GLN A 143 14.37 0.74 -37.28
C GLN A 143 14.92 1.74 -36.27
N LYS A 144 14.89 3.06 -36.59
CA LYS A 144 15.35 4.11 -35.65
C LYS A 144 14.47 4.20 -34.41
N VAL A 145 13.15 4.13 -34.56
CA VAL A 145 12.21 4.11 -33.43
C VAL A 145 12.44 2.87 -32.57
N GLN A 146 12.59 1.70 -33.17
CA GLN A 146 12.90 0.47 -32.43
C GLN A 146 14.22 0.57 -31.69
N ALA A 147 15.26 1.10 -32.30
CA ALA A 147 16.57 1.31 -31.66
C ALA A 147 16.47 2.31 -30.50
N LEU A 148 15.68 3.39 -30.65
CA LEU A 148 15.42 4.36 -29.57
C LEU A 148 14.70 3.68 -28.39
N ILE A 149 13.63 2.92 -28.66
CA ILE A 149 12.90 2.17 -27.65
C ILE A 149 13.80 1.16 -26.93
N GLN A 150 14.65 0.43 -27.68
CA GLN A 150 15.54 -0.58 -27.10
C GLN A 150 16.62 0.02 -26.17
N ARG A 151 17.09 1.24 -26.49
CA ARG A 151 18.08 1.96 -25.67
C ARG A 151 17.46 2.72 -24.49
N SER A 152 16.15 2.92 -24.52
CA SER A 152 15.45 3.66 -23.47
C SER A 152 15.36 2.84 -22.17
N PRO A 153 15.53 3.47 -21.00
CA PRO A 153 15.46 2.78 -19.73
C PRO A 153 14.06 2.20 -19.48
N SER A 154 14.03 1.10 -18.77
CA SER A 154 12.78 0.49 -18.27
C SER A 154 12.45 1.00 -16.88
N PRO A 155 11.22 1.46 -16.61
CA PRO A 155 10.81 1.72 -15.25
C PRO A 155 10.81 0.42 -14.45
N ARG A 156 11.16 0.53 -13.18
CA ARG A 156 11.26 -0.60 -12.25
C ARG A 156 9.92 -1.29 -12.07
N THR A 157 9.87 -2.59 -12.29
CA THR A 157 8.68 -3.43 -12.06
C THR A 157 8.71 -4.15 -10.72
N ASN A 158 9.90 -4.37 -10.15
CA ASN A 158 10.14 -4.97 -8.84
C ASN A 158 11.54 -4.59 -8.34
N PHE A 159 11.87 -4.94 -7.11
CA PHE A 159 13.15 -4.62 -6.46
C PHE A 159 14.17 -5.78 -6.50
N LEU A 160 13.79 -6.95 -7.00
CA LEU A 160 14.64 -8.14 -6.93
C LEU A 160 15.98 -7.93 -7.62
N GLN A 161 15.96 -7.41 -8.86
CA GLN A 161 17.16 -7.22 -9.65
C GLN A 161 18.14 -6.28 -8.96
N GLY A 162 17.69 -5.15 -8.43
CA GLY A 162 18.53 -4.20 -7.69
C GLY A 162 19.18 -4.83 -6.45
N ALA A 163 18.43 -5.64 -5.71
CA ALA A 163 18.97 -6.35 -4.56
C ALA A 163 20.02 -7.42 -4.96
N LEU A 164 19.81 -8.11 -6.10
CA LEU A 164 20.80 -9.05 -6.63
C LEU A 164 22.10 -8.35 -7.05
N GLU A 165 22.02 -7.17 -7.66
CA GLU A 165 23.17 -6.34 -8.04
C GLU A 165 23.95 -5.85 -6.81
N GLN A 166 23.23 -5.47 -5.74
CA GLN A 166 23.80 -5.01 -4.46
C GLN A 166 24.36 -6.15 -3.59
N PHE A 167 24.19 -7.41 -4.00
CA PHE A 167 24.66 -8.56 -3.22
C PHE A 167 26.18 -8.53 -2.97
N VAL A 168 27.00 -8.36 -4.01
CA VAL A 168 28.47 -8.37 -3.87
C VAL A 168 28.98 -7.20 -3.02
N PRO A 169 28.55 -5.94 -3.23
CA PRO A 169 28.91 -4.83 -2.33
C PRO A 169 28.52 -5.09 -0.86
N SER A 170 27.39 -5.76 -0.64
CA SER A 170 26.90 -6.02 0.72
C SER A 170 27.63 -7.15 1.45
N LEU A 171 28.39 -7.99 0.75
CA LEU A 171 29.11 -9.11 1.36
C LEU A 171 30.16 -8.68 2.40
N GLU A 172 30.73 -7.50 2.24
CA GLU A 172 31.73 -6.97 3.18
C GLU A 172 31.10 -6.66 4.54
N LEU A 173 29.86 -6.16 4.54
CA LEU A 173 29.12 -5.84 5.77
C LEU A 173 28.90 -7.08 6.65
N VAL A 174 28.76 -8.24 6.04
CA VAL A 174 28.48 -9.51 6.72
C VAL A 174 29.68 -10.46 6.79
N ASN A 175 30.89 -9.99 6.43
CA ASN A 175 32.10 -10.81 6.39
C ASN A 175 31.89 -12.12 5.61
N ARG A 176 31.14 -12.07 4.51
CA ARG A 176 30.76 -13.20 3.66
C ARG A 176 30.05 -14.35 4.39
N LYS A 177 29.36 -14.05 5.50
CA LYS A 177 28.58 -15.05 6.27
C LYS A 177 27.11 -15.02 5.84
N LEU A 178 26.49 -16.18 5.81
CA LEU A 178 25.04 -16.35 5.62
C LEU A 178 24.36 -16.71 6.95
N PRO A 179 23.09 -16.41 7.14
CA PRO A 179 22.21 -15.69 6.20
C PRO A 179 22.23 -14.17 6.40
N PHE A 180 21.79 -13.40 5.40
CA PHE A 180 21.51 -11.97 5.52
C PHE A 180 20.46 -11.54 4.48
N GLY A 181 19.91 -10.35 4.62
CA GLY A 181 18.88 -9.82 3.74
C GLY A 181 19.09 -8.38 3.32
N LEU A 182 18.51 -8.03 2.18
CA LEU A 182 18.43 -6.66 1.65
C LEU A 182 16.96 -6.29 1.53
N ALA A 183 16.58 -5.13 2.09
CA ALA A 183 15.22 -4.63 2.10
C ALA A 183 15.11 -3.30 1.35
N GLU A 184 14.03 -3.15 0.58
CA GLU A 184 13.73 -1.94 -0.16
C GLU A 184 12.21 -1.71 -0.23
N SER A 185 11.78 -0.46 -0.31
CA SER A 185 10.39 -0.09 -0.53
C SER A 185 10.29 1.14 -1.41
N GLY A 186 9.26 1.23 -2.22
CA GLY A 186 9.03 2.37 -3.11
C GLY A 186 8.05 2.06 -4.23
N LEU A 187 8.07 2.93 -5.24
CA LEU A 187 7.17 2.84 -6.37
C LEU A 187 7.69 1.85 -7.42
N CYS A 188 6.81 0.99 -7.89
CA CYS A 188 7.02 0.09 -9.03
C CYS A 188 5.92 0.27 -10.06
N PHE A 189 6.22 -0.06 -11.32
CA PHE A 189 5.31 0.11 -12.44
C PHE A 189 4.94 -1.26 -13.02
N GLN A 190 3.65 -1.55 -13.09
CA GLN A 190 3.14 -2.79 -13.66
C GLN A 190 2.50 -2.51 -15.03
N PRO A 191 2.72 -3.38 -16.05
CA PRO A 191 2.02 -3.24 -17.30
C PRO A 191 0.52 -3.40 -17.09
N SER A 192 -0.27 -2.39 -17.46
CA SER A 192 -1.72 -2.52 -17.46
C SER A 192 -2.18 -3.23 -18.73
N GLY A 193 -2.94 -4.30 -18.58
CA GLY A 193 -3.32 -5.22 -19.66
C GLY A 193 -4.24 -4.67 -20.76
N GLY A 194 -4.23 -3.36 -21.05
CA GLY A 194 -5.05 -2.79 -22.12
C GLY A 194 -5.22 -1.28 -22.16
N SER A 195 -4.92 -0.56 -21.09
CA SER A 195 -5.15 0.90 -21.02
C SER A 195 -4.01 1.76 -21.61
N GLY A 196 -2.88 1.14 -21.96
CA GLY A 196 -1.69 1.85 -22.46
C GLY A 196 -0.92 2.64 -21.40
N CYS A 197 -1.49 2.86 -20.21
CA CYS A 197 -0.81 3.51 -19.09
C CYS A 197 -0.34 2.47 -18.07
N PRO A 198 0.92 2.54 -17.58
CA PRO A 198 1.39 1.65 -16.54
C PRO A 198 0.64 1.88 -15.22
N ALA A 199 0.34 0.81 -14.52
CA ALA A 199 -0.21 0.90 -13.18
C ALA A 199 0.92 1.12 -12.16
N GLU A 200 0.78 2.14 -11.31
CA GLU A 200 1.71 2.43 -10.22
C GLU A 200 1.32 1.63 -8.98
N VAL A 201 2.30 1.07 -8.28
CA VAL A 201 2.11 0.30 -7.06
C VAL A 201 3.21 0.61 -6.07
N THR A 202 2.84 0.90 -4.83
CA THR A 202 3.80 0.97 -3.72
C THR A 202 4.15 -0.44 -3.29
N GLN A 203 5.38 -0.84 -3.58
CA GLN A 203 5.86 -2.19 -3.36
C GLN A 203 6.91 -2.23 -2.26
N THR A 204 6.95 -3.32 -1.51
CA THR A 204 8.02 -3.64 -0.56
C THR A 204 8.71 -4.91 -0.99
N SER A 205 9.98 -5.02 -0.70
CA SER A 205 10.79 -6.18 -1.04
C SER A 205 11.79 -6.50 0.07
N LEU A 206 11.88 -7.77 0.41
CA LEU A 206 12.96 -8.34 1.20
C LEU A 206 13.57 -9.48 0.41
N VAL A 207 14.86 -9.38 0.10
CA VAL A 207 15.62 -10.42 -0.57
C VAL A 207 16.57 -11.03 0.44
N TRP A 208 16.34 -12.30 0.79
CA TRP A 208 17.06 -13.05 1.81
C TRP A 208 18.02 -14.03 1.17
N PHE A 209 19.30 -13.93 1.51
CA PHE A 209 20.37 -14.80 1.04
C PHE A 209 20.70 -15.82 2.10
N CYS A 210 20.57 -17.10 1.78
CA CYS A 210 20.75 -18.19 2.74
C CYS A 210 21.49 -19.39 2.16
N SER A 211 21.84 -20.34 3.02
CA SER A 211 22.44 -21.60 2.57
C SER A 211 21.46 -22.41 1.71
N PRO A 212 21.92 -23.05 0.63
CA PRO A 212 21.07 -23.95 -0.17
C PRO A 212 20.33 -25.01 0.64
N ARG A 213 20.95 -25.49 1.73
CA ARG A 213 20.37 -26.50 2.61
C ARG A 213 19.20 -26.03 3.44
N THR A 214 19.15 -24.73 3.75
CA THR A 214 18.14 -24.14 4.65
C THR A 214 17.13 -23.26 3.92
N SER A 215 17.20 -23.17 2.59
CA SER A 215 16.34 -22.25 1.82
C SER A 215 14.85 -22.51 1.99
N SER A 216 14.42 -23.78 2.04
CA SER A 216 13.02 -24.12 2.29
C SER A 216 12.56 -23.73 3.70
N GLN A 217 13.43 -23.94 4.71
CA GLN A 217 13.14 -23.55 6.09
C GLN A 217 13.01 -22.02 6.23
N TRP A 218 13.84 -21.26 5.49
CA TRP A 218 13.76 -19.80 5.45
C TRP A 218 12.51 -19.29 4.75
N LEU A 219 12.07 -19.96 3.68
CA LEU A 219 10.76 -19.63 3.05
C LEU A 219 9.61 -19.80 4.05
N ASP A 220 9.58 -20.94 4.74
CA ASP A 220 8.54 -21.23 5.75
C ASP A 220 8.63 -20.29 6.96
N HIS A 221 9.85 -19.91 7.37
CA HIS A 221 10.07 -18.94 8.43
C HIS A 221 9.48 -17.57 8.06
N TRP A 222 9.86 -17.05 6.90
CA TRP A 222 9.37 -15.76 6.44
C TRP A 222 7.86 -15.78 6.20
N ALA A 223 7.29 -16.84 5.63
CA ALA A 223 5.85 -16.96 5.44
C ALA A 223 5.08 -16.85 6.77
N ARG A 224 5.53 -17.57 7.82
CA ARG A 224 4.94 -17.48 9.16
C ARG A 224 5.10 -16.09 9.78
N GLN A 225 6.29 -15.49 9.69
CA GLN A 225 6.56 -14.16 10.23
C GLN A 225 5.71 -13.09 9.53
N ARG A 226 5.60 -13.14 8.20
CA ARG A 226 4.79 -12.19 7.44
C ARG A 226 3.30 -12.33 7.74
N LEU A 227 2.77 -13.55 7.79
CA LEU A 227 1.38 -13.78 8.17
C LEU A 227 1.08 -13.29 9.59
N LYS A 228 1.98 -13.55 10.55
CA LYS A 228 1.84 -13.03 11.92
C LYS A 228 1.83 -11.51 11.94
N TRP A 229 2.69 -10.87 11.14
CA TRP A 229 2.79 -9.42 11.05
C TRP A 229 1.49 -8.79 10.50
N TRP A 230 0.90 -9.33 9.42
CA TRP A 230 -0.37 -8.85 8.89
C TRP A 230 -1.51 -9.01 9.90
N ARG A 231 -1.55 -10.14 10.61
CA ARG A 231 -2.57 -10.43 11.62
C ARG A 231 -2.48 -9.55 12.86
N LYS A 232 -1.29 -9.04 13.19
CA LYS A 232 -1.05 -8.16 14.33
C LYS A 232 -1.94 -6.91 14.33
N PHE A 233 -2.17 -6.32 13.17
CA PHE A 233 -2.93 -5.08 13.03
C PHE A 233 -4.40 -5.28 12.66
N ALA A 234 -4.81 -6.51 12.50
CA ALA A 234 -6.14 -6.86 12.03
C ALA A 234 -7.17 -6.87 13.15
N LEU A 235 -8.35 -6.30 12.89
CA LEU A 235 -9.51 -6.45 13.74
C LEU A 235 -10.05 -7.90 13.67
N SER A 236 -10.05 -8.48 12.46
CA SER A 236 -10.40 -9.88 12.18
C SER A 236 -9.19 -10.61 11.59
N PRO A 237 -8.30 -11.20 12.43
CA PRO A 237 -7.07 -11.86 11.96
C PRO A 237 -7.34 -13.09 11.07
N SER A 238 -8.52 -13.71 11.17
CA SER A 238 -8.94 -14.87 10.37
C SER A 238 -9.03 -14.56 8.87
N ASP A 239 -9.26 -13.29 8.49
CA ASP A 239 -9.38 -12.88 7.09
C ASP A 239 -8.03 -12.90 6.36
N PHE A 240 -6.94 -12.99 7.12
CA PHE A 240 -5.58 -13.13 6.59
C PHE A 240 -5.14 -14.59 6.66
N SER A 241 -4.76 -15.14 5.54
CA SER A 241 -4.33 -16.54 5.39
C SER A 241 -3.06 -16.66 4.54
N SER A 242 -2.49 -17.85 4.50
CA SER A 242 -1.39 -18.18 3.59
C SER A 242 -1.75 -19.40 2.74
N SER A 243 -1.30 -19.40 1.50
CA SER A 243 -1.51 -20.47 0.54
C SER A 243 -0.23 -20.76 -0.23
N ASP A 244 0.09 -22.03 -0.44
CA ASP A 244 1.15 -22.39 -1.39
C ASP A 244 0.74 -22.03 -2.82
N VAL A 245 1.72 -21.62 -3.61
CA VAL A 245 1.51 -21.32 -5.03
C VAL A 245 1.56 -22.61 -5.85
N PRO A 246 0.56 -22.87 -6.70
CA PRO A 246 0.58 -24.01 -7.62
C PRO A 246 1.81 -23.99 -8.53
N VAL A 247 2.27 -25.16 -8.95
CA VAL A 247 3.50 -25.31 -9.76
C VAL A 247 3.37 -24.55 -11.10
N GLU A 248 2.17 -24.48 -11.65
CA GLU A 248 1.86 -23.80 -12.91
C GLU A 248 1.96 -22.26 -12.82
N GLU A 249 1.90 -21.72 -11.61
CA GLU A 249 1.98 -20.28 -11.35
C GLU A 249 3.36 -19.83 -10.84
N LEU A 250 4.36 -20.75 -10.82
CA LEU A 250 5.70 -20.39 -10.36
C LEU A 250 6.38 -19.41 -11.31
N GLU A 251 6.99 -18.36 -10.76
CA GLU A 251 7.68 -17.33 -11.53
C GLU A 251 9.15 -17.64 -11.75
N GLY A 252 9.62 -17.53 -12.99
CA GLY A 252 11.03 -17.60 -13.35
C GLY A 252 11.72 -18.86 -12.87
N ALA A 253 12.80 -18.73 -12.09
CA ALA A 253 13.57 -19.82 -11.52
C ALA A 253 13.06 -20.30 -10.15
N ALA A 254 11.87 -19.88 -9.72
CA ALA A 254 11.32 -20.26 -8.42
C ALA A 254 10.98 -21.75 -8.36
N SER A 255 11.39 -22.42 -7.29
CA SER A 255 11.09 -23.83 -7.02
C SER A 255 9.85 -24.02 -6.13
N ARG A 256 9.48 -23.02 -5.32
CA ARG A 256 8.31 -22.99 -4.45
C ARG A 256 7.92 -21.55 -4.16
N GLY A 257 6.62 -21.32 -3.98
CA GLY A 257 6.06 -20.03 -3.60
C GLY A 257 4.98 -20.14 -2.52
N VAL A 258 4.83 -19.06 -1.74
CA VAL A 258 3.76 -18.89 -0.75
C VAL A 258 3.14 -17.51 -0.93
N LYS A 259 1.82 -17.41 -0.95
CA LYS A 259 1.08 -16.15 -0.97
C LYS A 259 0.50 -15.88 0.42
N ILE A 260 0.63 -14.65 0.91
CA ILE A 260 -0.15 -14.14 2.03
C ILE A 260 -1.36 -13.43 1.43
N ILE A 261 -2.55 -13.86 1.81
CA ILE A 261 -3.81 -13.52 1.16
C ILE A 261 -4.73 -12.84 2.17
N TYR A 262 -5.47 -11.85 1.71
CA TYR A 262 -6.59 -11.25 2.42
C TYR A 262 -7.91 -11.59 1.70
N SER A 263 -8.95 -11.92 2.48
CA SER A 263 -10.30 -12.23 1.98
C SER A 263 -11.12 -10.94 1.89
N PHE A 264 -11.08 -10.28 0.73
CA PHE A 264 -11.93 -9.11 0.46
C PHE A 264 -13.38 -9.53 0.18
N PRO A 265 -14.36 -8.61 0.29
CA PRO A 265 -15.74 -8.90 -0.09
C PRO A 265 -15.92 -9.37 -1.54
N TRP A 266 -14.99 -8.99 -2.44
CA TRP A 266 -15.01 -9.39 -3.86
C TRP A 266 -14.17 -10.60 -4.19
N GLY A 267 -13.43 -11.16 -3.25
CA GLY A 267 -12.59 -12.35 -3.43
C GLY A 267 -11.27 -12.30 -2.67
N GLN A 268 -10.50 -13.36 -2.81
CA GLN A 268 -9.19 -13.47 -2.17
C GLN A 268 -8.11 -12.84 -3.04
N GLU A 269 -7.31 -11.94 -2.44
CA GLU A 269 -6.24 -11.25 -3.14
C GLU A 269 -4.91 -11.36 -2.38
N PRO A 270 -3.79 -11.59 -3.07
CA PRO A 270 -2.49 -11.67 -2.46
C PRO A 270 -1.98 -10.28 -2.03
N LEU A 271 -1.54 -10.16 -0.78
CA LEU A 271 -0.89 -8.99 -0.22
C LEU A 271 0.62 -9.07 -0.36
N GLU A 272 1.19 -10.25 -0.08
CA GLU A 272 2.60 -10.55 -0.29
C GLU A 272 2.77 -11.90 -0.97
N THR A 273 3.83 -12.00 -1.77
CA THR A 273 4.24 -13.27 -2.38
C THR A 273 5.70 -13.54 -2.04
N LEU A 274 5.96 -14.76 -1.60
CA LEU A 274 7.27 -15.24 -1.21
C LEU A 274 7.71 -16.34 -2.19
N TRP A 275 8.96 -16.25 -2.67
CA TRP A 275 9.52 -17.20 -3.62
C TRP A 275 10.84 -17.78 -3.16
N SER A 276 11.03 -19.10 -3.30
CA SER A 276 12.32 -19.75 -3.24
C SER A 276 12.92 -19.85 -4.65
N ARG A 277 13.91 -19.01 -4.97
CA ARG A 277 14.43 -18.80 -6.34
C ARG A 277 15.73 -19.55 -6.65
N GLY A 278 16.32 -20.24 -5.66
CA GLY A 278 17.63 -20.85 -5.84
C GLY A 278 18.75 -19.82 -6.04
N HIS A 279 19.73 -20.13 -6.89
CA HIS A 279 20.90 -19.27 -7.13
C HIS A 279 21.04 -18.83 -8.60
N ALA A 280 20.16 -19.26 -9.49
CA ALA A 280 20.29 -19.05 -10.94
C ALA A 280 20.27 -17.57 -11.34
N GLU A 281 19.31 -16.80 -10.84
CA GLU A 281 19.19 -15.36 -11.13
C GLU A 281 20.38 -14.57 -10.57
N LEU A 282 20.87 -14.93 -9.36
CA LEU A 282 22.07 -14.31 -8.78
C LEU A 282 23.33 -14.58 -9.63
N LEU A 283 23.49 -15.79 -10.14
CA LEU A 283 24.58 -16.13 -11.06
C LEU A 283 24.48 -15.35 -12.37
N GLN A 284 23.29 -15.25 -12.94
CA GLN A 284 23.04 -14.51 -14.17
C GLN A 284 23.37 -13.02 -14.00
N THR A 285 22.94 -12.39 -12.93
CA THR A 285 23.22 -10.97 -12.62
C THR A 285 24.72 -10.70 -12.56
N HIS A 286 25.51 -11.64 -12.04
CA HIS A 286 26.96 -11.50 -11.92
C HIS A 286 27.74 -12.26 -12.99
N LYS A 287 27.17 -12.44 -14.19
CA LYS A 287 27.82 -13.03 -15.38
C LYS A 287 28.44 -14.41 -15.12
N GLY A 288 27.86 -15.20 -14.23
CA GLY A 288 28.30 -16.57 -13.92
C GLY A 288 29.57 -16.68 -13.08
N VAL A 289 30.12 -15.57 -12.55
CA VAL A 289 31.40 -15.59 -11.79
C VAL A 289 31.16 -16.08 -10.36
N ARG A 290 31.14 -17.40 -10.19
CA ARG A 290 30.88 -18.07 -8.90
C ARG A 290 31.79 -17.65 -7.76
N SER A 291 33.08 -17.38 -8.04
CA SER A 291 34.08 -17.03 -7.01
C SER A 291 33.72 -15.75 -6.24
N LYS A 292 33.10 -14.76 -6.90
CA LYS A 292 32.66 -13.53 -6.28
C LYS A 292 31.45 -13.72 -5.36
N LEU A 293 30.62 -14.73 -5.64
CA LEU A 293 29.35 -15.00 -4.95
C LEU A 293 29.48 -16.00 -3.80
N GLN A 294 30.69 -16.61 -3.60
CA GLN A 294 30.88 -17.59 -2.54
C GLN A 294 30.79 -16.98 -1.15
N CYS A 295 29.92 -17.55 -0.35
CA CYS A 295 29.74 -17.24 1.07
C CYS A 295 30.09 -18.41 1.96
N ARG A 296 30.35 -18.15 3.23
CA ARG A 296 30.58 -19.18 4.25
C ARG A 296 29.27 -19.47 4.99
N SER A 297 28.90 -20.73 5.01
CA SER A 297 27.83 -21.26 5.85
C SER A 297 28.22 -22.64 6.34
N ASP A 298 28.11 -22.91 7.64
CA ASP A 298 28.38 -24.19 8.25
C ASP A 298 29.77 -24.79 7.88
N GLY A 299 30.80 -23.94 7.87
CA GLY A 299 32.15 -24.32 7.53
C GLY A 299 32.44 -24.59 6.05
N ARG A 300 31.44 -24.42 5.18
CA ARG A 300 31.56 -24.67 3.72
C ARG A 300 31.36 -23.37 2.93
N LYS A 301 31.99 -23.32 1.75
CA LYS A 301 31.77 -22.27 0.76
C LYS A 301 30.67 -22.69 -0.21
N SER A 302 29.65 -21.89 -0.38
CA SER A 302 28.57 -22.11 -1.37
C SER A 302 28.09 -20.81 -1.93
N VAL A 303 27.51 -20.85 -3.15
CA VAL A 303 26.70 -19.76 -3.69
C VAL A 303 25.35 -19.78 -2.96
N PRO A 304 24.87 -18.64 -2.41
CA PRO A 304 23.63 -18.64 -1.66
C PRO A 304 22.41 -18.89 -2.54
N HIS A 305 21.39 -19.44 -1.93
CA HIS A 305 20.04 -19.43 -2.48
C HIS A 305 19.33 -18.13 -2.07
N VAL A 306 18.40 -17.69 -2.91
CA VAL A 306 17.62 -16.48 -2.74
C VAL A 306 16.20 -16.83 -2.35
N VAL A 307 15.72 -16.24 -1.26
CA VAL A 307 14.29 -16.20 -0.90
C VAL A 307 13.83 -14.76 -1.01
N SER A 308 12.89 -14.46 -1.89
CA SER A 308 12.35 -13.12 -2.07
C SER A 308 10.96 -13.00 -1.48
N VAL A 309 10.68 -11.89 -0.81
CA VAL A 309 9.36 -11.49 -0.30
C VAL A 309 8.99 -10.18 -0.98
N THR A 310 7.87 -10.15 -1.67
CA THR A 310 7.39 -8.97 -2.38
C THR A 310 5.97 -8.65 -1.92
N GLY A 311 5.74 -7.43 -1.43
CA GLY A 311 4.44 -6.98 -0.93
C GLY A 311 3.85 -5.82 -1.73
N ASN A 312 2.52 -5.82 -1.91
CA ASN A 312 1.74 -4.71 -2.45
C ASN A 312 1.14 -3.93 -1.27
N MET A 313 1.73 -2.78 -0.93
CA MET A 313 1.28 -1.98 0.20
C MET A 313 -0.02 -1.22 -0.07
N ASP A 314 -0.30 -0.87 -1.31
CA ASP A 314 -1.58 -0.23 -1.67
C ASP A 314 -2.74 -1.21 -1.45
N ARG A 315 -2.57 -2.48 -1.84
CA ARG A 315 -3.54 -3.53 -1.51
C ARG A 315 -3.62 -3.79 0.00
N GLY A 316 -2.50 -3.67 0.71
CA GLY A 316 -2.45 -3.75 2.17
C GLY A 316 -3.26 -2.65 2.86
N VAL A 317 -3.20 -1.42 2.37
CA VAL A 317 -4.03 -0.30 2.85
C VAL A 317 -5.51 -0.62 2.67
N MET A 318 -5.91 -1.11 1.47
CA MET A 318 -7.28 -1.52 1.20
C MET A 318 -7.75 -2.66 2.12
N ALA A 319 -6.86 -3.63 2.39
CA ALA A 319 -7.16 -4.73 3.30
C ALA A 319 -7.46 -4.23 4.72
N PHE A 320 -6.66 -3.29 5.25
CA PHE A 320 -6.92 -2.75 6.58
C PHE A 320 -8.13 -1.83 6.63
N LEU A 321 -8.41 -1.05 5.59
CA LEU A 321 -9.65 -0.26 5.50
C LEU A 321 -10.89 -1.18 5.49
N SER A 322 -10.86 -2.26 4.70
CA SER A 322 -11.94 -3.25 4.63
C SER A 322 -12.10 -4.00 5.95
N ASN A 323 -11.01 -4.47 6.56
CA ASN A 323 -11.00 -5.24 7.81
C ASN A 323 -11.46 -4.42 9.01
N SER A 324 -11.17 -3.10 9.02
CA SER A 324 -11.45 -2.22 10.14
C SER A 324 -12.84 -1.59 10.12
N LEU A 325 -13.56 -1.66 8.99
CA LEU A 325 -14.89 -1.05 8.88
C LEU A 325 -15.93 -1.89 9.61
N GLN A 326 -16.57 -1.29 10.61
CA GLN A 326 -17.70 -1.87 11.31
C GLN A 326 -18.97 -1.05 11.14
N GLN A 327 -20.07 -1.70 10.85
CA GLN A 327 -21.41 -1.12 10.86
C GLN A 327 -22.13 -1.52 12.14
N LEU A 328 -22.20 -0.58 13.09
CA LEU A 328 -22.91 -0.80 14.35
C LEU A 328 -24.38 -0.39 14.20
N LYS A 329 -25.27 -1.29 14.57
CA LYS A 329 -26.70 -1.00 14.67
C LYS A 329 -26.98 -0.55 16.11
N LYS A 330 -27.45 0.68 16.30
CA LYS A 330 -27.92 1.15 17.59
C LYS A 330 -29.46 1.29 17.50
N GLU A 331 -30.15 0.59 18.34
CA GLU A 331 -31.58 0.80 18.55
C GLU A 331 -31.72 2.01 19.47
N ASP A 332 -32.27 3.09 18.94
CA ASP A 332 -32.67 4.22 19.76
C ASP A 332 -34.05 3.88 20.35
N GLY A 333 -34.33 4.32 21.60
CA GLY A 333 -35.58 4.01 22.30
C GLY A 333 -36.86 4.44 21.58
N LYS A 334 -36.76 5.01 20.36
CA LYS A 334 -37.83 5.36 19.43
C LYS A 334 -37.89 4.43 18.20
N GLN A 335 -37.35 3.21 18.25
CA GLN A 335 -37.36 2.23 17.14
C GLN A 335 -36.72 2.67 15.82
N LYS A 336 -35.91 3.72 15.81
CA LYS A 336 -35.16 4.15 14.64
C LYS A 336 -33.80 3.47 14.64
N LEU A 337 -33.55 2.56 13.71
CA LEU A 337 -32.27 1.90 13.49
C LEU A 337 -31.26 2.93 12.97
N LEU A 338 -30.46 3.52 13.86
CA LEU A 338 -29.33 4.34 13.50
C LEU A 338 -28.14 3.42 13.15
N ARG A 339 -27.80 3.38 11.87
CA ARG A 339 -26.57 2.69 11.40
C ARG A 339 -25.39 3.63 11.59
N ARG A 340 -24.49 3.29 12.50
CA ARG A 340 -23.23 4.02 12.71
C ARG A 340 -22.10 3.24 12.04
N LYS A 341 -21.30 3.92 11.22
CA LYS A 341 -20.07 3.37 10.65
C LYS A 341 -18.90 3.76 11.54
N VAL A 342 -18.02 2.81 11.84
CA VAL A 342 -16.82 3.05 12.63
C VAL A 342 -15.64 2.37 11.93
N LEU A 343 -14.56 3.11 11.72
CA LEU A 343 -13.32 2.58 11.17
C LEU A 343 -12.37 2.25 12.33
N LYS A 344 -12.37 1.00 12.77
CA LYS A 344 -11.55 0.53 13.91
C LYS A 344 -10.13 0.15 13.48
N LEU A 345 -9.40 1.10 12.92
CA LEU A 345 -7.99 0.92 12.63
C LEU A 345 -7.18 0.67 13.91
N HIS A 346 -6.17 -0.20 13.78
CA HIS A 346 -5.21 -0.45 14.86
C HIS A 346 -4.54 0.86 15.30
N PRO A 347 -4.31 1.11 16.60
CA PRO A 347 -3.79 2.38 17.10
C PRO A 347 -2.51 2.84 16.42
N VAL A 348 -1.60 1.93 16.10
CA VAL A 348 -0.35 2.24 15.40
C VAL A 348 -0.60 2.70 13.97
N LEU A 349 -1.55 2.10 13.26
CA LEU A 349 -1.87 2.41 11.86
C LEU A 349 -2.79 3.63 11.70
N ALA A 350 -3.62 3.95 12.69
CA ALA A 350 -4.58 5.07 12.61
C ALA A 350 -3.88 6.38 12.21
N PRO A 351 -4.35 7.08 11.15
CA PRO A 351 -3.72 8.34 10.69
C PRO A 351 -3.76 9.44 11.74
N VAL A 352 -4.87 9.55 12.46
CA VAL A 352 -5.10 10.54 13.51
C VAL A 352 -5.32 9.81 14.82
N LYS A 353 -4.55 10.18 15.84
CA LYS A 353 -4.63 9.56 17.18
C LYS A 353 -5.66 10.24 18.06
N VAL A 354 -5.79 11.57 17.94
CA VAL A 354 -6.67 12.37 18.78
C VAL A 354 -7.31 13.51 17.99
N ALA A 355 -8.60 13.79 18.23
CA ALA A 355 -9.27 15.01 17.79
C ALA A 355 -9.44 15.95 18.99
N LEU A 356 -9.16 17.24 18.79
CA LEU A 356 -9.33 18.29 19.76
C LEU A 356 -10.53 19.14 19.40
N ASP A 357 -11.50 19.24 20.30
CA ASP A 357 -12.70 20.06 20.14
C ASP A 357 -12.93 20.97 21.33
N ILE A 358 -13.71 22.01 21.12
CA ILE A 358 -14.20 22.90 22.17
C ILE A 358 -15.65 22.59 22.53
N GLY A 359 -15.91 22.55 23.83
CA GLY A 359 -17.25 22.45 24.39
C GLY A 359 -17.90 23.80 24.60
N ARG A 360 -18.70 23.91 25.66
CA ARG A 360 -19.32 25.19 26.07
C ARG A 360 -18.31 26.01 26.87
N GLY A 361 -18.34 27.34 26.73
CA GLY A 361 -17.52 28.29 27.48
C GLY A 361 -16.94 29.42 26.63
N ALA A 362 -15.98 30.15 27.21
CA ALA A 362 -15.28 31.25 26.56
C ALA A 362 -14.43 30.76 25.38
N THR A 363 -14.90 31.01 24.17
CA THR A 363 -14.35 30.39 22.94
C THR A 363 -12.89 30.76 22.69
N MET A 364 -12.45 31.98 23.07
CA MET A 364 -11.08 32.42 22.80
C MET A 364 -10.08 31.72 23.70
N GLU A 365 -10.36 31.66 24.99
CA GLU A 365 -9.53 30.98 25.98
C GLU A 365 -9.47 29.48 25.75
N LEU A 366 -10.60 28.86 25.37
CA LEU A 366 -10.66 27.45 25.04
C LEU A 366 -9.82 27.12 23.79
N ARG A 367 -9.80 28.01 22.78
CA ARG A 367 -8.92 27.86 21.63
C ARG A 367 -7.45 27.92 21.98
N GLN A 368 -7.04 28.85 22.85
CA GLN A 368 -5.65 28.93 23.32
C GLN A 368 -5.22 27.65 24.02
N VAL A 369 -6.08 27.05 24.85
CA VAL A 369 -5.81 25.75 25.48
C VAL A 369 -5.67 24.65 24.43
N CYS A 370 -6.56 24.62 23.41
CA CYS A 370 -6.47 23.65 22.31
C CYS A 370 -5.17 23.82 21.51
N ASP A 371 -4.75 25.06 21.21
CA ASP A 371 -3.51 25.35 20.50
C ASP A 371 -2.28 24.85 21.29
N GLY A 372 -2.27 25.08 22.61
CA GLY A 372 -1.22 24.56 23.48
C GLY A 372 -1.17 23.02 23.50
N LEU A 373 -2.32 22.36 23.62
CA LEU A 373 -2.40 20.91 23.57
C LEU A 373 -1.97 20.36 22.21
N LEU A 374 -2.38 21.01 21.11
CA LEU A 374 -1.99 20.60 19.76
C LEU A 374 -0.47 20.63 19.62
N GLN A 375 0.17 21.71 20.07
CA GLN A 375 1.64 21.81 20.05
C GLN A 375 2.29 20.71 20.89
N GLU A 376 1.78 20.46 22.11
CA GLU A 376 2.29 19.40 22.99
C GLU A 376 2.18 18.01 22.36
N PHE A 377 1.08 17.73 21.64
CA PHE A 377 0.91 16.47 20.92
C PHE A 377 1.86 16.36 19.72
N MET A 378 2.07 17.44 18.99
CA MET A 378 3.03 17.46 17.86
C MET A 378 4.46 17.19 18.34
N GLU A 379 4.89 17.81 19.45
CA GLU A 379 6.19 17.55 20.07
C GLU A 379 6.35 16.09 20.51
N ALA A 380 5.27 15.49 21.02
CA ALA A 380 5.21 14.07 21.39
C ALA A 380 5.03 13.11 20.22
N LYS A 381 4.99 13.61 18.96
CA LYS A 381 4.73 12.84 17.73
C LYS A 381 3.37 12.11 17.73
N ILE A 382 2.39 12.68 18.41
CA ILE A 382 1.00 12.22 18.42
C ILE A 382 0.24 13.02 17.36
N SER A 383 -0.25 12.37 16.32
CA SER A 383 -1.04 13.03 15.28
C SER A 383 -2.39 13.48 15.84
N ALA A 384 -2.67 14.78 15.75
CA ALA A 384 -3.89 15.39 16.25
C ALA A 384 -4.69 16.08 15.13
N TRP A 385 -6.02 16.01 15.22
CA TRP A 385 -6.94 16.72 14.35
C TRP A 385 -7.46 17.96 15.07
N PRO A 386 -7.28 19.16 14.51
CA PRO A 386 -7.72 20.40 15.14
C PRO A 386 -9.21 20.69 14.84
N GLY A 387 -10.12 19.89 15.40
CA GLY A 387 -11.55 20.01 15.21
C GLY A 387 -12.11 21.36 15.67
N TYR A 388 -11.50 21.97 16.67
CA TYR A 388 -11.85 23.30 17.18
C TYR A 388 -11.70 24.44 16.16
N LEU A 389 -11.02 24.20 15.03
CA LEU A 389 -10.91 25.17 13.95
C LEU A 389 -12.06 25.04 12.93
N GLU A 390 -12.91 24.02 13.04
CA GLU A 390 -14.04 23.85 12.14
C GLU A 390 -15.08 24.96 12.40
N THR A 391 -15.50 25.62 11.32
CA THR A 391 -16.37 26.79 11.41
C THR A 391 -17.87 26.45 11.30
N LEU A 392 -18.19 25.23 10.87
CA LEU A 392 -19.56 24.80 10.72
C LEU A 392 -20.15 24.38 12.07
N PRO A 393 -21.32 24.89 12.44
CA PRO A 393 -22.02 24.48 13.66
C PRO A 393 -22.47 23.02 13.50
N THR A 394 -21.72 22.13 14.13
CA THR A 394 -21.98 20.68 14.08
C THR A 394 -22.27 20.19 15.50
N SER A 395 -23.23 19.31 15.65
CA SER A 395 -23.50 18.71 16.96
C SER A 395 -22.34 17.80 17.39
N MET A 396 -22.12 17.65 18.70
CA MET A 396 -21.08 16.72 19.21
C MET A 396 -21.34 15.27 18.77
N GLU A 397 -22.58 14.89 18.46
CA GLU A 397 -22.92 13.56 17.98
C GLU A 397 -22.46 13.38 16.53
N GLU A 398 -22.65 14.37 15.69
CA GLU A 398 -22.18 14.38 14.29
C GLU A 398 -20.65 14.42 14.23
N LEU A 399 -19.98 15.23 15.08
CA LEU A 399 -18.53 15.25 15.19
C LEU A 399 -17.98 13.90 15.63
N ASN A 400 -18.58 13.27 16.64
CA ASN A 400 -18.16 11.93 17.05
C ASN A 400 -18.36 10.89 15.93
N ALA A 401 -19.47 10.96 15.18
CA ALA A 401 -19.68 10.07 14.04
C ALA A 401 -18.61 10.28 12.96
N LYS A 402 -18.30 11.55 12.64
CA LYS A 402 -17.21 11.90 11.71
C LYS A 402 -15.86 11.33 12.16
N TYR A 403 -15.48 11.52 13.43
CA TYR A 403 -14.19 11.02 13.94
C TYR A 403 -14.12 9.50 14.01
N ASP A 404 -15.24 8.85 14.32
CA ASP A 404 -15.33 7.38 14.27
C ASP A 404 -15.13 6.85 12.84
N GLU A 405 -15.68 7.50 11.84
CA GLU A 405 -15.50 7.18 10.42
C GLU A 405 -14.10 7.55 9.90
N MET A 406 -13.43 8.57 10.48
CA MET A 406 -12.04 8.91 10.25
C MET A 406 -11.06 7.97 10.97
N GLY A 407 -11.56 7.06 11.81
CA GLY A 407 -10.73 6.15 12.59
C GLY A 407 -9.92 6.81 13.71
N VAL A 408 -10.30 8.00 14.16
CA VAL A 408 -9.66 8.71 15.28
C VAL A 408 -9.83 7.92 16.57
N LEU A 409 -8.76 7.72 17.34
CA LEU A 409 -8.79 6.87 18.54
C LEU A 409 -9.51 7.53 19.71
N PHE A 410 -9.21 8.82 19.95
CA PHE A 410 -9.75 9.58 21.06
C PHE A 410 -10.25 10.95 20.60
N THR A 411 -11.35 11.40 21.18
CA THR A 411 -11.83 12.79 21.06
C THR A 411 -11.63 13.45 22.40
N VAL A 412 -10.90 14.56 22.43
CA VAL A 412 -10.67 15.38 23.62
C VAL A 412 -11.48 16.66 23.48
N VAL A 413 -12.32 16.94 24.45
CA VAL A 413 -13.16 18.14 24.50
C VAL A 413 -12.68 19.05 25.62
N VAL A 414 -12.26 20.26 25.25
CA VAL A 414 -11.85 21.34 26.15
C VAL A 414 -13.08 22.21 26.44
N GLY A 415 -13.47 22.34 27.67
CA GLY A 415 -14.65 23.07 28.06
C GLY A 415 -14.37 24.04 29.23
N GLU A 416 -15.42 24.68 29.75
CA GLU A 416 -15.31 25.63 30.86
C GLU A 416 -14.65 25.03 32.11
N ASN A 417 -15.01 23.78 32.43
CA ASN A 417 -14.35 23.03 33.53
C ASN A 417 -12.84 22.90 33.34
N THR A 418 -12.34 22.93 32.09
CA THR A 418 -10.91 22.87 31.81
C THR A 418 -10.20 24.15 32.24
N LEU A 419 -10.85 25.31 32.07
CA LEU A 419 -10.30 26.60 32.50
C LEU A 419 -10.26 26.72 34.03
N GLU A 420 -11.26 26.16 34.72
CA GLU A 420 -11.40 26.25 36.16
C GLU A 420 -10.54 25.20 36.89
N SER A 421 -10.54 23.96 36.44
CA SER A 421 -9.98 22.83 37.18
C SER A 421 -8.94 22.00 36.39
N GLY A 422 -8.64 22.37 35.14
CA GLY A 422 -7.74 21.60 34.28
C GLY A 422 -8.31 20.26 33.79
N LEU A 423 -9.62 20.00 33.94
CA LEU A 423 -10.24 18.74 33.62
C LEU A 423 -10.77 18.72 32.18
N LEU A 424 -10.39 17.71 31.42
CA LEU A 424 -10.81 17.45 30.03
C LEU A 424 -11.76 16.26 29.95
N GLN A 425 -12.67 16.29 28.98
CA GLN A 425 -13.44 15.08 28.63
C GLN A 425 -12.73 14.34 27.49
N VAL A 426 -12.46 13.06 27.70
CA VAL A 426 -11.81 12.17 26.73
C VAL A 426 -12.78 11.06 26.37
N ARG A 427 -13.12 10.94 25.08
CA ARG A 427 -13.98 9.87 24.56
C ARG A 427 -13.15 8.87 23.77
N SER A 428 -13.28 7.58 24.07
CA SER A 428 -12.68 6.52 23.28
C SER A 428 -13.59 6.13 22.11
N ARG A 429 -13.01 5.97 20.90
CA ARG A 429 -13.70 5.44 19.72
C ARG A 429 -14.22 4.01 19.96
N ASP A 430 -13.41 3.18 20.59
CA ASP A 430 -13.64 1.73 20.65
C ASP A 430 -14.72 1.37 21.69
N THR A 431 -14.71 2.03 22.84
CA THR A 431 -15.66 1.80 23.93
C THR A 431 -16.81 2.79 23.95
N THR A 432 -16.66 3.94 23.27
CA THR A 432 -17.56 5.11 23.34
C THR A 432 -17.69 5.73 24.74
N VAL A 433 -16.95 5.23 25.71
CA VAL A 433 -16.93 5.74 27.09
C VAL A 433 -16.26 7.11 27.12
N ARG A 434 -16.80 8.01 27.94
CA ARG A 434 -16.24 9.32 28.24
C ARG A 434 -15.63 9.28 29.63
N GLU A 435 -14.39 9.68 29.73
CA GLU A 435 -13.64 9.79 30.97
C GLU A 435 -13.19 11.23 31.17
N THR A 436 -13.09 11.65 32.42
CA THR A 436 -12.50 12.93 32.76
C THR A 436 -11.02 12.73 33.15
N LYS A 437 -10.14 13.48 32.52
CA LYS A 437 -8.70 13.44 32.80
C LYS A 437 -8.15 14.87 33.02
N HIS A 438 -7.12 15.00 33.84
CA HIS A 438 -6.43 16.26 33.97
C HIS A 438 -5.55 16.55 32.75
N ILE A 439 -5.49 17.80 32.31
CA ILE A 439 -4.75 18.25 31.12
C ILE A 439 -3.28 17.80 31.13
N SER A 440 -2.62 17.82 32.29
CA SER A 440 -1.21 17.39 32.44
C SER A 440 -0.99 15.89 32.23
N GLU A 441 -2.04 15.07 32.28
CA GLU A 441 -1.94 13.61 32.15
C GLU A 441 -2.23 13.13 30.72
N ILE A 442 -2.90 13.95 29.90
CA ILE A 442 -3.46 13.50 28.60
C ILE A 442 -2.36 13.03 27.64
N LYS A 443 -1.26 13.75 27.53
CA LYS A 443 -0.13 13.36 26.67
C LYS A 443 0.43 11.99 27.07
N ASN A 444 0.68 11.79 28.35
CA ASN A 444 1.23 10.54 28.87
C ASN A 444 0.23 9.38 28.69
N PHE A 445 -1.06 9.63 28.88
CA PHE A 445 -2.10 8.66 28.63
C PHE A 445 -2.12 8.18 27.17
N LEU A 446 -2.14 9.12 26.21
CA LEU A 446 -2.14 8.81 24.79
C LEU A 446 -0.86 8.08 24.36
N SER A 447 0.31 8.54 24.80
CA SER A 447 1.60 7.92 24.49
C SER A 447 1.67 6.48 25.00
N ARG A 448 1.22 6.22 26.22
CA ARG A 448 1.17 4.86 26.80
C ARG A 448 0.21 3.95 26.03
N TYR A 449 -0.96 4.46 25.66
CA TYR A 449 -1.95 3.69 24.90
C TYR A 449 -1.40 3.26 23.53
N ILE A 450 -0.77 4.19 22.79
CA ILE A 450 -0.20 3.92 21.46
C ILE A 450 0.98 2.94 21.58
N SER A 451 1.88 3.16 22.56
CA SER A 451 3.05 2.28 22.77
C SER A 451 2.64 0.88 23.22
N ALA A 452 1.60 0.76 24.07
CA ALA A 452 1.09 -0.56 24.49
C ALA A 452 0.54 -1.34 23.29
N ALA A 453 -0.16 -0.66 22.37
CA ALA A 453 -0.69 -1.29 21.17
C ALA A 453 0.41 -1.76 20.19
N ASP A 454 1.59 -1.13 20.18
CA ASP A 454 2.72 -1.54 19.34
C ASP A 454 3.40 -2.83 19.85
N ASN A 455 3.27 -3.13 21.12
CA ASN A 455 3.89 -4.28 21.76
C ASN A 455 3.02 -5.56 21.75
N ILE A 456 1.78 -5.47 21.31
CA ILE A 456 0.87 -6.61 21.17
C ILE A 456 1.05 -7.23 19.75
#